data_e511c26fce34f7c5fed1a88085bc8820
#
_entry.id   e511c26fce34f7c5fed1a88085bc8820
#
_cell.length_a   1.000
_cell.length_b   1.000
_cell.length_c   1.000
_cell.angle_alpha   90.00
_cell.angle_beta   90.00
_cell.angle_gamma   90.00
#
_symmetry.space_group_name_H-M   'P 1'
#
loop_
_entity.id
_entity.type
_entity.pdbx_description
1 polymer ?
#
loop_
_entity_poly.entity_id
_entity_poly.type
_entity_poly.pdbx_seq_one_letter_code
_entity_poly.pdbx_strand_id
1 'polypeptide(L)'
;MRRELVETIKECTKVLFINFETTLKTCDMDYVLCDMPIWKHCYHTLHSLDQWYINPYDYTEPPFHKDMLNSLDYIDDETVLTREQLMEYFKTIQIKILNYLDGLNDEDLYEIPKDCKYNRLEHVIGQFRHFHCHMGNINAAKMVTENKWPRVVGTYALDKDFVFPGLYE
;
A
#
# COMPACT_ATOMS: atom_id res chain seq x y z
N MET A 1 0.37 -27.85 -8.66
CA MET A 1 0.71 -26.64 -9.45
C MET A 1 1.83 -25.92 -8.71
N ARG A 2 2.76 -25.33 -9.42
CA ARG A 2 3.92 -24.62 -8.84
C ARG A 2 3.47 -23.29 -8.25
N ARG A 3 3.98 -22.90 -7.08
CA ARG A 3 3.62 -21.68 -6.38
C ARG A 3 4.82 -20.91 -5.80
N GLU A 4 6.02 -21.24 -6.22
CA GLU A 4 7.25 -20.64 -5.64
C GLU A 4 7.32 -19.13 -5.87
N LEU A 5 6.93 -18.66 -7.07
CA LEU A 5 6.93 -17.24 -7.39
C LEU A 5 5.80 -16.51 -6.68
N VAL A 6 4.60 -17.11 -6.63
CA VAL A 6 3.46 -16.55 -5.89
C VAL A 6 3.77 -16.43 -4.40
N GLU A 7 4.37 -17.45 -3.78
CA GLU A 7 4.75 -17.39 -2.37
C GLU A 7 5.82 -16.31 -2.12
N THR A 8 6.81 -16.18 -3.01
CA THR A 8 7.81 -15.09 -2.94
C THR A 8 7.13 -13.72 -2.99
N ILE A 9 6.18 -13.50 -3.93
CA ILE A 9 5.40 -12.27 -4.04
C ILE A 9 4.60 -12.03 -2.75
N LYS A 10 3.96 -13.07 -2.21
CA LYS A 10 3.17 -12.99 -0.99
C LYS A 10 4.00 -12.59 0.22
N GLU A 11 5.20 -13.16 0.37
CA GLU A 11 6.14 -12.78 1.42
C GLU A 11 6.60 -11.34 1.28
N CYS A 12 7.01 -10.90 0.09
CA CYS A 12 7.36 -9.51 -0.18
C CYS A 12 6.18 -8.56 0.10
N THR A 13 4.95 -8.97 -0.23
CA THR A 13 3.73 -8.21 0.05
C THR A 13 3.49 -8.06 1.56
N LYS A 14 3.69 -9.11 2.35
CA LYS A 14 3.60 -9.02 3.81
C LYS A 14 4.60 -8.04 4.40
N VAL A 15 5.85 -8.07 3.93
CA VAL A 15 6.88 -7.09 4.35
C VAL A 15 6.49 -5.66 3.98
N LEU A 16 5.97 -5.45 2.76
CA LEU A 16 5.44 -4.16 2.33
C LEU A 16 4.36 -3.66 3.29
N PHE A 17 3.46 -4.54 3.71
CA PHE A 17 2.38 -4.21 4.65
C PHE A 17 2.91 -3.83 6.04
N ILE A 18 3.89 -4.56 6.58
CA ILE A 18 4.55 -4.22 7.86
C ILE A 18 5.15 -2.81 7.79
N ASN A 19 5.83 -2.50 6.71
CA ASN A 19 6.48 -1.20 6.51
C ASN A 19 5.46 -0.06 6.39
N PHE A 20 4.38 -0.28 5.65
CA PHE A 20 3.37 0.76 5.51
C PHE A 20 2.53 0.97 6.77
N GLU A 21 2.28 -0.08 7.53
CA GLU A 21 1.67 0.05 8.86
C GLU A 21 2.52 0.95 9.77
N THR A 22 3.85 0.79 9.73
CA THR A 22 4.77 1.68 10.43
C THR A 22 4.66 3.11 9.92
N THR A 23 4.64 3.31 8.61
CA THR A 23 4.43 4.63 7.98
C THR A 23 3.13 5.27 8.47
N LEU A 24 2.01 4.55 8.43
CA LEU A 24 0.72 5.05 8.91
C LEU A 24 0.72 5.40 10.40
N LYS A 25 1.46 4.66 11.24
CA LYS A 25 1.57 4.90 12.68
C LYS A 25 2.47 6.10 13.02
N THR A 26 3.42 6.45 12.16
CA THR A 26 4.48 7.43 12.46
C THR A 26 4.31 8.76 11.73
N CYS A 27 3.65 8.79 10.57
CA CYS A 27 3.50 10.02 9.80
C CYS A 27 2.63 11.06 10.54
N ASP A 28 2.89 12.33 10.28
CA ASP A 28 2.03 13.43 10.69
C ASP A 28 0.97 13.61 9.60
N MET A 29 -0.30 13.30 9.92
CA MET A 29 -1.40 13.30 8.94
C MET A 29 -1.69 14.67 8.35
N ASP A 30 -1.46 15.72 9.13
CA ASP A 30 -1.80 17.11 8.77
C ASP A 30 -0.63 17.84 8.11
N TYR A 31 0.58 17.26 8.15
CA TYR A 31 1.73 17.87 7.49
C TYR A 31 1.49 17.97 5.98
N VAL A 32 1.76 19.16 5.42
CA VAL A 32 1.55 19.43 3.99
C VAL A 32 2.83 19.13 3.21
N LEU A 33 2.73 18.16 2.30
CA LEU A 33 3.79 17.78 1.36
C LEU A 33 3.30 18.04 -0.07
N CYS A 34 3.98 18.90 -0.84
CA CYS A 34 3.59 19.25 -2.20
C CYS A 34 2.11 19.68 -2.29
N ASP A 35 1.74 20.63 -1.47
CA ASP A 35 0.39 21.24 -1.37
C ASP A 35 -0.73 20.30 -0.91
N MET A 36 -0.41 19.04 -0.55
CA MET A 36 -1.38 18.05 -0.07
C MET A 36 -1.03 17.54 1.33
N PRO A 37 -2.03 17.36 2.21
CA PRO A 37 -1.79 16.78 3.54
C PRO A 37 -1.39 15.30 3.43
N ILE A 38 -0.58 14.83 4.36
CA ILE A 38 -0.06 13.45 4.36
C ILE A 38 -1.17 12.40 4.39
N TRP A 39 -2.31 12.66 5.06
CA TRP A 39 -3.43 11.71 5.03
C TRP A 39 -3.89 11.43 3.59
N LYS A 40 -3.85 12.44 2.71
CA LYS A 40 -4.22 12.29 1.30
C LYS A 40 -3.19 11.49 0.51
N HIS A 41 -1.90 11.67 0.77
CA HIS A 41 -0.84 10.81 0.22
C HIS A 41 -1.02 9.36 0.67
N CYS A 42 -1.36 9.12 1.94
CA CYS A 42 -1.66 7.79 2.44
C CYS A 42 -2.87 7.17 1.74
N TYR A 43 -3.96 7.94 1.58
CA TYR A 43 -5.15 7.48 0.88
C TYR A 43 -4.86 7.17 -0.60
N HIS A 44 -4.20 8.08 -1.32
CA HIS A 44 -3.77 7.86 -2.71
C HIS A 44 -2.99 6.55 -2.87
N THR A 45 -2.06 6.31 -1.96
CA THR A 45 -1.23 5.10 -1.97
C THR A 45 -2.07 3.83 -1.78
N LEU A 46 -2.97 3.85 -0.80
CA LEU A 46 -3.87 2.73 -0.50
C LEU A 46 -4.89 2.50 -1.61
N HIS A 47 -5.51 3.56 -2.11
CA HIS A 47 -6.50 3.48 -3.18
C HIS A 47 -5.88 2.91 -4.47
N SER A 48 -4.69 3.38 -4.85
CA SER A 48 -3.99 2.83 -6.01
C SER A 48 -3.65 1.35 -5.83
N LEU A 49 -3.22 0.95 -4.64
CA LEU A 49 -2.95 -0.46 -4.34
C LEU A 49 -4.22 -1.31 -4.47
N ASP A 50 -5.32 -0.86 -3.89
CA ASP A 50 -6.62 -1.57 -3.90
C ASP A 50 -7.18 -1.73 -5.31
N GLN A 51 -7.10 -0.66 -6.11
CA GLN A 51 -7.62 -0.64 -7.48
C GLN A 51 -6.76 -1.45 -8.45
N TRP A 52 -5.43 -1.28 -8.42
CA TRP A 52 -4.55 -1.73 -9.48
C TRP A 52 -3.81 -3.04 -9.22
N TYR A 53 -3.84 -3.56 -8.00
CA TYR A 53 -3.10 -4.80 -7.68
C TYR A 53 -3.70 -6.03 -8.36
N ILE A 54 -5.01 -6.11 -8.48
CA ILE A 54 -5.76 -7.27 -9.00
C ILE A 54 -6.27 -7.02 -10.41
N ASN A 55 -7.29 -6.20 -10.54
CA ASN A 55 -7.90 -5.81 -11.80
C ASN A 55 -8.59 -4.44 -11.65
N PRO A 56 -8.06 -3.36 -12.25
CA PRO A 56 -8.62 -2.02 -12.10
C PRO A 56 -9.99 -1.84 -12.75
N TYR A 57 -10.40 -2.74 -13.65
CA TYR A 57 -11.68 -2.71 -14.34
C TYR A 57 -12.76 -3.57 -13.64
N ASP A 58 -12.35 -4.38 -12.66
CA ASP A 58 -13.25 -5.14 -11.78
C ASP A 58 -13.00 -4.68 -10.32
N TYR A 59 -13.23 -3.39 -10.08
CA TYR A 59 -12.95 -2.71 -8.83
C TYR A 59 -14.19 -1.98 -8.34
N THR A 60 -14.40 -1.97 -7.04
CA THR A 60 -15.46 -1.21 -6.39
C THR A 60 -14.84 -0.22 -5.41
N GLU A 61 -15.19 1.05 -5.57
CA GLU A 61 -14.73 2.11 -4.69
C GLU A 61 -15.14 1.87 -3.23
N PRO A 62 -14.29 2.20 -2.25
CA PRO A 62 -14.68 2.13 -0.85
C PRO A 62 -15.84 3.09 -0.57
N PRO A 63 -16.76 2.76 0.37
CA PRO A 63 -18.00 3.52 0.60
C PRO A 63 -17.81 4.99 0.94
N PHE A 64 -16.63 5.37 1.42
CA PHE A 64 -16.29 6.75 1.78
C PHE A 64 -15.58 7.51 0.65
N HIS A 65 -15.32 6.85 -0.50
CA HIS A 65 -14.71 7.51 -1.65
C HIS A 65 -15.63 8.58 -2.22
N LYS A 66 -15.03 9.70 -2.60
CA LYS A 66 -15.66 10.77 -3.37
C LYS A 66 -14.81 11.07 -4.58
N ASP A 67 -15.42 11.65 -5.61
CA ASP A 67 -14.72 12.06 -6.81
C ASP A 67 -13.45 12.86 -6.49
N MET A 68 -12.35 12.52 -7.13
CA MET A 68 -11.04 13.14 -6.96
C MET A 68 -10.38 13.00 -5.58
N LEU A 69 -10.97 12.26 -4.64
CA LEU A 69 -10.38 12.08 -3.30
C LEU A 69 -8.99 11.42 -3.36
N ASN A 70 -8.77 10.52 -4.31
CA ASN A 70 -7.50 9.85 -4.57
C ASN A 70 -6.50 10.68 -5.39
N SER A 71 -6.90 11.84 -5.95
CA SER A 71 -5.99 12.70 -6.72
C SER A 71 -5.08 13.50 -5.80
N LEU A 72 -3.80 13.63 -6.17
CA LEU A 72 -2.84 14.51 -5.49
C LEU A 72 -2.80 15.93 -6.10
N ASP A 73 -3.63 16.21 -7.10
CA ASP A 73 -3.73 17.52 -7.75
C ASP A 73 -4.97 18.32 -7.30
N TYR A 74 -5.78 17.72 -6.44
CA TYR A 74 -7.03 18.32 -5.98
C TYR A 74 -7.27 18.06 -4.50
N ILE A 75 -7.71 19.07 -3.76
CA ILE A 75 -8.16 18.96 -2.38
C ILE A 75 -9.62 19.41 -2.27
N ASP A 76 -10.42 18.58 -1.61
CA ASP A 76 -11.77 18.92 -1.17
C ASP A 76 -11.68 19.32 0.31
N ASP A 77 -12.00 20.56 0.61
CA ASP A 77 -11.92 21.13 1.96
C ASP A 77 -12.90 20.47 2.96
N GLU A 78 -13.89 19.73 2.46
CA GLU A 78 -14.91 19.10 3.30
C GLU A 78 -14.55 17.68 3.75
N THR A 79 -13.57 17.03 3.09
CA THR A 79 -13.24 15.62 3.36
C THR A 79 -11.86 15.47 3.94
N VAL A 80 -11.79 14.98 5.17
CA VAL A 80 -10.54 14.59 5.83
C VAL A 80 -10.67 13.14 6.30
N LEU A 81 -9.71 12.28 5.94
CA LEU A 81 -9.65 10.91 6.44
C LEU A 81 -8.74 10.83 7.66
N THR A 82 -9.27 10.25 8.72
CA THR A 82 -8.49 10.02 9.96
C THR A 82 -7.52 8.86 9.80
N ARG A 83 -6.52 8.80 10.67
CA ARG A 83 -5.58 7.66 10.74
C ARG A 83 -6.33 6.34 10.95
N GLU A 84 -7.34 6.33 11.80
CA GLU A 84 -8.14 5.15 12.12
C GLU A 84 -8.87 4.63 10.87
N GLN A 85 -9.49 5.52 10.10
CA GLN A 85 -10.16 5.17 8.83
C GLN A 85 -9.18 4.60 7.81
N LEU A 86 -8.00 5.22 7.67
CA LEU A 86 -6.95 4.74 6.76
C LEU A 86 -6.38 3.38 7.21
N MET A 87 -6.22 3.15 8.53
CA MET A 87 -5.80 1.86 9.08
C MET A 87 -6.84 0.77 8.87
N GLU A 88 -8.12 1.07 8.99
CA GLU A 88 -9.21 0.13 8.73
C GLU A 88 -9.28 -0.23 7.23
N TYR A 89 -9.21 0.76 6.37
CA TYR A 89 -9.14 0.55 4.92
C TYR A 89 -7.92 -0.29 4.53
N PHE A 90 -6.76 0.00 5.10
CA PHE A 90 -5.55 -0.78 4.87
C PHE A 90 -5.72 -2.26 5.26
N LYS A 91 -6.34 -2.57 6.40
CA LYS A 91 -6.63 -3.96 6.80
C LYS A 91 -7.53 -4.67 5.79
N THR A 92 -8.52 -3.98 5.25
CA THR A 92 -9.40 -4.53 4.21
C THR A 92 -8.59 -4.90 2.96
N ILE A 93 -7.70 -4.00 2.52
CA ILE A 93 -6.81 -4.24 1.38
C ILE A 93 -5.86 -5.42 1.64
N GLN A 94 -5.28 -5.51 2.83
CA GLN A 94 -4.40 -6.62 3.20
C GLN A 94 -5.11 -7.98 3.04
N ILE A 95 -6.32 -8.10 3.59
CA ILE A 95 -7.12 -9.33 3.49
C ILE A 95 -7.43 -9.65 2.02
N LYS A 96 -7.88 -8.67 1.25
CA LYS A 96 -8.22 -8.81 -0.16
C LYS A 96 -7.03 -9.32 -0.98
N ILE A 97 -5.87 -8.69 -0.84
CA ILE A 97 -4.67 -9.02 -1.61
C ILE A 97 -4.11 -10.39 -1.21
N LEU A 98 -4.03 -10.70 0.08
CA LEU A 98 -3.52 -11.98 0.53
C LEU A 98 -4.41 -13.14 0.09
N ASN A 99 -5.73 -12.99 0.18
CA ASN A 99 -6.69 -13.98 -0.34
C ASN A 99 -6.57 -14.16 -1.85
N TYR A 100 -6.37 -13.08 -2.60
CA TYR A 100 -6.13 -13.15 -4.04
C TYR A 100 -4.88 -13.97 -4.35
N LEU A 101 -3.75 -13.69 -3.69
CA LEU A 101 -2.50 -14.44 -3.88
C LEU A 101 -2.64 -15.91 -3.47
N ASP A 102 -3.43 -16.22 -2.45
CA ASP A 102 -3.70 -17.60 -2.04
C ASP A 102 -4.41 -18.43 -3.09
N GLY A 103 -5.20 -17.78 -3.94
CA GLY A 103 -5.91 -18.43 -5.06
C GLY A 103 -5.07 -18.65 -6.32
N LEU A 104 -3.86 -18.10 -6.43
CA LEU A 104 -3.04 -18.16 -7.64
C LEU A 104 -1.99 -19.26 -7.62
N ASN A 105 -1.58 -19.68 -8.82
CA ASN A 105 -0.35 -20.44 -9.10
C ASN A 105 0.61 -19.60 -9.94
N ASP A 106 1.83 -20.07 -10.14
CA ASP A 106 2.86 -19.32 -10.86
C ASP A 106 2.47 -19.03 -12.32
N GLU A 107 1.76 -19.96 -12.96
CA GLU A 107 1.27 -19.79 -14.33
C GLU A 107 0.20 -18.69 -14.43
N ASP A 108 -0.68 -18.56 -13.42
CA ASP A 108 -1.74 -17.56 -13.39
C ASP A 108 -1.17 -16.13 -13.41
N LEU A 109 0.05 -15.92 -12.91
CA LEU A 109 0.70 -14.61 -12.90
C LEU A 109 0.93 -14.03 -14.30
N TYR A 110 1.05 -14.87 -15.32
CA TYR A 110 1.27 -14.46 -16.70
C TYR A 110 -0.02 -14.26 -17.48
N GLU A 111 -1.17 -14.57 -16.89
CA GLU A 111 -2.47 -14.31 -17.52
C GLU A 111 -2.81 -12.82 -17.43
N ILE A 112 -3.47 -12.34 -18.48
CA ILE A 112 -3.99 -10.97 -18.55
C ILE A 112 -5.41 -10.97 -17.96
N PRO A 113 -5.69 -10.23 -16.88
CA PRO A 113 -7.05 -10.12 -16.36
C PRO A 113 -8.00 -9.52 -17.40
N LYS A 114 -9.28 -9.81 -17.26
CA LYS A 114 -10.31 -9.31 -18.16
C LYS A 114 -10.23 -7.79 -18.31
N ASP A 115 -10.32 -7.31 -19.53
CA ASP A 115 -10.28 -5.89 -19.93
C ASP A 115 -8.96 -5.18 -19.65
N CYS A 116 -7.95 -5.87 -19.09
CA CYS A 116 -6.61 -5.34 -18.83
C CYS A 116 -5.70 -5.41 -20.07
N LYS A 117 -4.63 -4.61 -20.04
CA LYS A 117 -3.55 -4.62 -21.03
C LYS A 117 -2.33 -5.41 -20.54
N TYR A 118 -2.13 -5.46 -19.25
CA TYR A 118 -0.96 -6.04 -18.60
C TYR A 118 -1.34 -7.32 -17.85
N ASN A 119 -0.39 -8.25 -17.71
CA ASN A 119 -0.60 -9.46 -16.93
C ASN A 119 -0.57 -9.18 -15.42
N ARG A 120 -0.97 -10.19 -14.60
CA ARG A 120 -1.03 -10.05 -13.14
C ARG A 120 0.32 -9.72 -12.53
N LEU A 121 1.42 -10.29 -13.02
CA LEU A 121 2.75 -10.01 -12.51
C LEU A 121 3.15 -8.54 -12.77
N GLU A 122 2.82 -8.00 -13.95
CA GLU A 122 3.07 -6.59 -14.27
C GLU A 122 2.27 -5.65 -13.35
N HIS A 123 1.01 -6.00 -13.05
CA HIS A 123 0.20 -5.26 -12.06
C HIS A 123 0.86 -5.26 -10.69
N VAL A 124 1.26 -6.43 -10.18
CA VAL A 124 1.93 -6.58 -8.88
C VAL A 124 3.22 -5.76 -8.82
N ILE A 125 4.12 -5.93 -9.79
CA ILE A 125 5.40 -5.19 -9.83
C ILE A 125 5.16 -3.68 -9.97
N GLY A 126 4.19 -3.28 -10.78
CA GLY A 126 3.77 -1.88 -10.92
C GLY A 126 3.35 -1.28 -9.59
N GLN A 127 2.54 -2.02 -8.82
CA GLN A 127 2.08 -1.57 -7.51
C GLN A 127 3.19 -1.58 -6.46
N PHE A 128 4.09 -2.56 -6.44
CA PHE A 128 5.27 -2.50 -5.56
C PHE A 128 6.07 -1.22 -5.76
N ARG A 129 6.36 -0.87 -7.02
CA ARG A 129 7.10 0.35 -7.37
C ARG A 129 6.37 1.61 -6.93
N HIS A 130 5.09 1.73 -7.27
CA HIS A 130 4.25 2.89 -6.95
C HIS A 130 4.12 3.07 -5.44
N PHE A 131 3.81 2.00 -4.74
CA PHE A 131 3.60 2.01 -3.30
C PHE A 131 4.88 2.41 -2.54
N HIS A 132 6.04 1.84 -2.89
CA HIS A 132 7.31 2.21 -2.27
C HIS A 132 7.71 3.66 -2.54
N CYS A 133 7.41 4.19 -3.72
CA CYS A 133 7.66 5.59 -4.04
C CYS A 133 6.91 6.51 -3.08
N HIS A 134 5.60 6.32 -2.92
CA HIS A 134 4.79 7.15 -2.03
C HIS A 134 5.10 6.92 -0.55
N MET A 135 5.32 5.69 -0.12
CA MET A 135 5.76 5.39 1.24
C MET A 135 7.07 6.09 1.58
N GLY A 136 8.03 6.08 0.66
CA GLY A 136 9.30 6.79 0.81
C GLY A 136 9.12 8.30 0.96
N ASN A 137 8.24 8.92 0.17
CA ASN A 137 7.92 10.34 0.26
C ASN A 137 7.29 10.71 1.62
N ILE A 138 6.33 9.90 2.10
CA ILE A 138 5.68 10.10 3.39
C ILE A 138 6.69 9.96 4.54
N ASN A 139 7.54 8.94 4.51
CA ASN A 139 8.59 8.74 5.50
C ASN A 139 9.63 9.86 5.47
N ALA A 140 10.01 10.35 4.28
CA ALA A 140 10.94 11.46 4.14
C ALA A 140 10.42 12.75 4.78
N ALA A 141 9.12 13.03 4.70
CA ALA A 141 8.51 14.16 5.41
C ALA A 141 8.78 14.06 6.92
N LYS A 142 8.58 12.89 7.54
CA LYS A 142 8.87 12.66 8.97
C LYS A 142 10.34 12.81 9.31
N MET A 143 11.22 12.31 8.45
CA MET A 143 12.67 12.40 8.64
C MET A 143 13.14 13.87 8.63
N VAL A 144 12.62 14.67 7.71
CA VAL A 144 13.01 16.08 7.54
C VAL A 144 12.44 16.96 8.66
N THR A 145 11.20 16.74 9.07
CA THR A 145 10.50 17.61 10.03
C THR A 145 10.87 17.30 11.48
N GLU A 146 11.12 16.04 11.83
CA GLU A 146 11.32 15.62 13.21
C GLU A 146 12.66 14.93 13.47
N ASN A 147 13.49 14.74 12.43
CA ASN A 147 14.73 13.95 12.52
C ASN A 147 14.49 12.55 13.11
N LYS A 148 13.35 11.94 12.77
CA LYS A 148 12.97 10.58 13.17
C LYS A 148 12.85 9.71 11.92
N TRP A 149 13.42 8.52 11.98
CA TRP A 149 13.45 7.58 10.86
C TRP A 149 12.42 6.46 11.09
N PRO A 150 11.27 6.48 10.37
CA PRO A 150 10.32 5.37 10.46
C PRO A 150 11.00 4.08 10.05
N ARG A 151 10.83 3.03 10.87
CA ARG A 151 11.51 1.75 10.65
C ARG A 151 11.03 1.07 9.38
N VAL A 152 11.98 0.62 8.59
CA VAL A 152 11.76 -0.21 7.41
C VAL A 152 12.45 -1.56 7.62
N VAL A 153 11.67 -2.63 7.62
CA VAL A 153 12.17 -4.00 7.78
C VAL A 153 12.27 -4.71 6.43
N GLY A 154 13.16 -5.70 6.37
CA GLY A 154 13.31 -6.61 5.23
C GLY A 154 12.58 -7.94 5.43
N THR A 155 12.85 -8.92 4.57
CA THR A 155 12.23 -10.26 4.61
C THR A 155 12.49 -11.03 5.91
N TYR A 156 13.53 -10.70 6.66
CA TYR A 156 13.78 -11.25 8.00
C TYR A 156 12.63 -10.98 8.99
N ALA A 157 11.76 -10.01 8.70
CA ALA A 157 10.56 -9.75 9.50
C ALA A 157 9.49 -10.86 9.39
N LEU A 158 9.68 -11.83 8.52
CA LEU A 158 8.83 -13.01 8.37
C LEU A 158 9.37 -14.23 9.15
N ASP A 159 10.55 -14.11 9.75
CA ASP A 159 11.13 -15.18 10.56
C ASP A 159 10.28 -15.41 11.83
N LYS A 160 10.17 -16.67 12.25
CA LYS A 160 9.32 -17.07 13.39
C LYS A 160 9.70 -16.38 14.71
N ASP A 161 10.99 -16.07 14.86
CA ASP A 161 11.54 -15.45 16.07
C ASP A 161 11.66 -13.92 15.94
N PHE A 162 11.14 -13.34 14.86
CA PHE A 162 11.21 -11.91 14.66
C PHE A 162 10.35 -11.18 15.70
N VAL A 163 10.99 -10.24 16.39
CA VAL A 163 10.33 -9.29 17.29
C VAL A 163 10.47 -7.89 16.70
N PHE A 164 9.36 -7.24 16.45
CA PHE A 164 9.38 -5.88 15.88
C PHE A 164 10.07 -4.92 16.85
N PRO A 165 11.21 -4.29 16.46
CA PRO A 165 12.07 -3.58 17.41
C PRO A 165 11.62 -2.14 17.72
N GLY A 166 10.43 -1.76 17.30
CA GLY A 166 9.84 -0.44 17.51
C GLY A 166 9.70 0.38 16.22
N LEU A 167 8.96 1.49 16.31
CA LEU A 167 8.51 2.27 15.14
C LEU A 167 9.62 3.09 14.46
N TYR A 168 10.72 3.36 15.16
CA TYR A 168 11.82 4.19 14.64
C TYR A 168 13.16 3.46 14.72
N GLU A 169 14.07 3.81 13.80
CA GLU A 169 15.47 3.38 13.81
C GLU A 169 16.31 4.13 14.83
#